data_1a5fac8d0e786f08a2dd125c353bd26b
#
_entry.id   1a5fac8d0e786f08a2dd125c353bd26b
#
_cell.length_a   1.000
_cell.length_b   1.000
_cell.length_c   1.000
_cell.angle_alpha   90.00
_cell.angle_beta   90.00
_cell.angle_gamma   90.00
#
_symmetry.space_group_name_H-M   'P 1'
#
loop_
_entity.id
_entity.type
_entity.pdbx_description
1 polymer ?
#
loop_
_entity_poly.entity_id
_entity_poly.type
_entity_poly.pdbx_seq_one_letter_code
_entity_poly.pdbx_strand_id
1 'polypeptide(L)'
;MAKVYEFLANGFEEVEALAPVDILRRGGIEVKMVSVTGSNLVESSHGVVVKADLLFENITDFSDADLLMLPGGMPGSKNLNEHEGVRKALKEQFEKGKRVAAICAAPLVLASVGLLKGKKATIYPGMESYLGEDAEYTGALVQEDGNVTTGAGPAASFPY
;
A
#
# COMPACT_ATOMS: atom_id res chain seq x y z
N MET A 1 17.42 8.29 9.23
CA MET A 1 16.04 7.96 9.65
C MET A 1 15.31 7.30 8.49
N ALA A 2 14.61 6.21 8.74
CA ALA A 2 13.80 5.58 7.71
C ALA A 2 12.62 6.47 7.33
N LYS A 3 12.27 6.46 6.07
CA LYS A 3 11.16 7.26 5.53
C LYS A 3 10.18 6.38 4.76
N VAL A 4 8.90 6.56 5.08
CA VAL A 4 7.80 5.78 4.52
C VAL A 4 6.80 6.73 3.88
N TYR A 5 6.32 6.35 2.70
CA TYR A 5 5.17 7.01 2.07
C TYR A 5 4.02 6.03 1.98
N GLU A 6 2.84 6.48 2.37
CA GLU A 6 1.60 5.72 2.18
C GLU A 6 0.70 6.47 1.21
N PHE A 7 0.28 5.81 0.14
CA PHE A 7 -0.60 6.41 -0.86
C PHE A 7 -2.06 6.23 -0.49
N LEU A 8 -2.81 7.34 -0.46
CA LEU A 8 -4.22 7.34 -0.12
C LEU A 8 -5.05 7.79 -1.32
N ALA A 9 -6.01 6.95 -1.72
CA ALA A 9 -7.05 7.25 -2.69
C ALA A 9 -8.41 7.22 -2.00
N ASN A 10 -9.40 7.91 -2.54
CA ASN A 10 -10.76 7.84 -1.99
C ASN A 10 -11.25 6.38 -1.97
N GLY A 11 -11.90 6.00 -0.88
CA GLY A 11 -12.35 4.63 -0.67
C GLY A 11 -11.33 3.72 -0.01
N PHE A 12 -10.24 4.27 0.55
CA PHE A 12 -9.29 3.48 1.33
C PHE A 12 -9.93 2.97 2.64
N GLU A 13 -9.35 1.90 3.21
CA GLU A 13 -9.81 1.38 4.50
C GLU A 13 -9.02 2.07 5.62
N GLU A 14 -9.72 2.73 6.55
CA GLU A 14 -9.12 3.63 7.54
C GLU A 14 -8.28 2.91 8.60
N VAL A 15 -8.67 1.72 9.04
CA VAL A 15 -7.88 0.96 10.02
C VAL A 15 -6.55 0.53 9.39
N GLU A 16 -6.63 0.04 8.17
CA GLU A 16 -5.45 -0.44 7.43
C GLU A 16 -4.49 0.69 7.07
N ALA A 17 -5.01 1.90 6.87
CA ALA A 17 -4.19 3.07 6.59
C ALA A 17 -3.57 3.65 7.87
N LEU A 18 -4.37 3.86 8.91
CA LEU A 18 -3.96 4.67 10.06
C LEU A 18 -3.20 3.88 11.13
N ALA A 19 -3.49 2.58 11.30
CA ALA A 19 -2.78 1.78 12.30
C ALA A 19 -1.27 1.68 11.99
N PRO A 20 -0.83 1.36 10.76
CA PRO A 20 0.59 1.37 10.44
C PRO A 20 1.24 2.76 10.58
N VAL A 21 0.53 3.81 10.17
CA VAL A 21 1.04 5.18 10.30
C VAL A 21 1.29 5.54 11.76
N ASP A 22 0.33 5.25 12.64
CA ASP A 22 0.46 5.53 14.07
C ASP A 22 1.63 4.75 14.68
N ILE A 23 1.70 3.45 14.41
CA ILE A 23 2.73 2.58 14.99
C ILE A 23 4.13 2.99 14.52
N LEU A 24 4.29 3.24 13.23
CA LEU A 24 5.58 3.63 12.67
C LEU A 24 6.05 4.98 13.23
N ARG A 25 5.12 5.94 13.35
CA ARG A 25 5.44 7.25 13.94
C ARG A 25 5.82 7.14 15.41
N ARG A 26 5.14 6.29 16.18
CA ARG A 26 5.52 6.00 17.57
C ARG A 26 6.93 5.39 17.65
N GLY A 27 7.31 4.62 16.65
CA GLY A 27 8.66 4.05 16.53
C GLY A 27 9.73 5.02 16.04
N GLY A 28 9.39 6.30 15.84
CA GLY A 28 10.35 7.32 15.40
C GLY A 28 10.61 7.32 13.89
N ILE A 29 9.79 6.63 13.12
CA ILE A 29 9.92 6.57 11.66
C ILE A 29 9.15 7.74 11.04
N GLU A 30 9.75 8.41 10.05
CA GLU A 30 9.08 9.46 9.31
C GLU A 30 8.09 8.84 8.33
N VAL A 31 6.79 9.06 8.55
CA VAL A 31 5.74 8.56 7.66
C VAL A 31 4.96 9.74 7.09
N LYS A 32 4.85 9.77 5.77
CA LYS A 32 4.04 10.76 5.04
C LYS A 32 2.88 10.09 4.35
N MET A 33 1.67 10.54 4.66
CA MET A 33 0.48 10.14 3.92
C MET A 33 0.37 11.02 2.68
N VAL A 34 0.27 10.40 1.51
CA VAL A 34 0.28 11.08 0.21
C VAL A 34 -1.07 10.87 -0.46
N SER A 35 -1.79 11.96 -0.71
CA SER A 35 -3.05 11.90 -1.46
C SER A 35 -2.79 11.81 -2.96
N VAL A 36 -3.48 10.89 -3.62
CA VAL A 36 -3.48 10.75 -5.08
C VAL A 36 -4.75 11.31 -5.72
N THR A 37 -5.58 12.03 -4.94
CA THR A 37 -6.90 12.50 -5.39
C THR A 37 -6.88 13.91 -5.98
N GLY A 38 -5.79 14.64 -5.84
CA GLY A 38 -5.71 16.08 -6.17
C GLY A 38 -6.13 16.98 -5.02
N SER A 39 -6.68 16.42 -3.94
CA SER A 39 -7.06 17.15 -2.71
C SER A 39 -6.31 16.55 -1.52
N ASN A 40 -5.91 17.38 -0.56
CA ASN A 40 -5.29 16.87 0.67
C ASN A 40 -6.30 16.21 1.62
N LEU A 41 -7.61 16.32 1.37
CA LEU A 41 -8.64 15.61 2.09
C LEU A 41 -9.02 14.34 1.33
N VAL A 42 -8.90 13.20 1.99
CA VAL A 42 -9.18 11.89 1.40
C VAL A 42 -10.24 11.20 2.25
N GLU A 43 -11.31 10.73 1.61
CA GLU A 43 -12.40 10.05 2.31
C GLU A 43 -12.24 8.53 2.23
N SER A 44 -12.33 7.89 3.40
CA SER A 44 -12.26 6.44 3.51
C SER A 44 -13.54 5.75 3.02
N SER A 45 -13.49 4.43 2.91
CA SER A 45 -14.65 3.62 2.53
C SER A 45 -15.80 3.68 3.55
N HIS A 46 -15.53 4.12 4.75
CA HIS A 46 -16.55 4.25 5.83
C HIS A 46 -16.80 5.72 6.21
N GLY A 47 -16.49 6.67 5.33
CA GLY A 47 -16.83 8.08 5.52
C GLY A 47 -15.91 8.87 6.44
N VAL A 48 -14.76 8.32 6.81
CA VAL A 48 -13.76 9.05 7.62
C VAL A 48 -12.89 9.90 6.70
N VAL A 49 -12.87 11.21 6.93
CA VAL A 49 -12.04 12.12 6.15
C VAL A 49 -10.70 12.30 6.84
N VAL A 50 -9.63 12.05 6.10
CA VAL A 50 -8.26 12.20 6.59
C VAL A 50 -7.57 13.30 5.80
N LYS A 51 -6.79 14.13 6.49
CA LYS A 51 -5.92 15.10 5.84
C LYS A 51 -4.57 14.45 5.57
N ALA A 52 -4.23 14.29 4.30
CA ALA A 52 -2.91 13.79 3.89
C ALA A 52 -1.84 14.86 4.15
N ASP A 53 -0.63 14.40 4.37
CA ASP A 53 0.51 15.29 4.61
C ASP A 53 0.98 15.97 3.32
N LEU A 54 0.89 15.26 2.19
CA LEU A 54 1.41 15.70 0.90
C LEU A 54 0.42 15.36 -0.22
N LEU A 55 0.54 16.10 -1.32
CA LEU A 55 -0.13 15.75 -2.58
C LEU A 55 0.87 15.03 -3.48
N PHE A 56 0.42 13.98 -4.17
CA PHE A 56 1.26 13.19 -5.08
C PHE A 56 1.93 14.08 -6.15
N GLU A 57 1.17 14.99 -6.72
CA GLU A 57 1.63 15.89 -7.79
C GLU A 57 2.72 16.87 -7.35
N ASN A 58 2.91 17.06 -6.04
CA ASN A 58 3.95 17.92 -5.49
C ASN A 58 5.24 17.17 -5.16
N ILE A 59 5.29 15.87 -5.40
CA ILE A 59 6.46 15.02 -5.13
C ILE A 59 7.14 14.73 -6.46
N THR A 60 8.42 15.08 -6.58
CA THR A 60 9.19 14.89 -7.80
C THR A 60 9.52 13.41 -8.02
N ASP A 61 9.98 12.73 -6.96
CA ASP A 61 10.30 11.32 -6.97
C ASP A 61 10.24 10.77 -5.54
N PHE A 62 10.34 9.46 -5.41
CA PHE A 62 10.33 8.76 -4.12
C PHE A 62 11.68 8.11 -3.81
N SER A 63 12.75 8.68 -4.33
CA SER A 63 14.11 8.12 -4.18
C SER A 63 14.57 8.05 -2.71
N ASP A 64 14.01 8.89 -1.84
CA ASP A 64 14.29 8.89 -0.40
C ASP A 64 13.43 7.90 0.39
N ALA A 65 12.52 7.17 -0.27
CA ALA A 65 11.64 6.22 0.40
C ALA A 65 12.37 4.92 0.73
N ASP A 66 12.26 4.47 1.97
CA ASP A 66 12.66 3.13 2.37
C ASP A 66 11.52 2.13 2.15
N LEU A 67 10.27 2.62 2.21
CA LEU A 67 9.06 1.82 2.01
C LEU A 67 7.99 2.66 1.34
N LEU A 68 7.34 2.08 0.34
CA LEU A 68 6.06 2.55 -0.19
C LEU A 68 4.98 1.57 0.23
N MET A 69 3.92 2.02 0.90
CA MET A 69 2.86 1.13 1.36
C MET A 69 1.47 1.59 0.91
N LEU A 70 0.59 0.63 0.72
CA LEU A 70 -0.77 0.82 0.26
C LEU A 70 -1.76 0.24 1.25
N PRO A 71 -2.72 1.03 1.77
CA PRO A 71 -3.85 0.48 2.50
C PRO A 71 -4.81 -0.19 1.52
N GLY A 72 -5.63 -1.08 2.02
CA GLY A 72 -6.68 -1.71 1.24
C GLY A 72 -7.96 -0.87 1.17
N GLY A 73 -9.06 -1.58 1.10
CA GLY A 73 -10.38 -0.99 0.91
C GLY A 73 -10.75 -0.88 -0.57
N MET A 74 -12.04 -0.87 -0.83
CA MET A 74 -12.60 -0.66 -2.17
C MET A 74 -13.58 0.51 -2.11
N PRO A 75 -13.59 1.41 -3.06
CA PRO A 75 -12.80 1.38 -4.31
C PRO A 75 -11.37 1.92 -4.20
N GLY A 76 -10.84 2.16 -2.99
CA GLY A 76 -9.51 2.74 -2.80
C GLY A 76 -8.41 2.00 -3.55
N SER A 77 -8.35 0.68 -3.43
CA SER A 77 -7.33 -0.14 -4.12
C SER A 77 -7.46 -0.06 -5.63
N LYS A 78 -8.70 -0.05 -6.15
CA LYS A 78 -8.96 0.16 -7.58
C LYS A 78 -8.46 1.53 -8.04
N ASN A 79 -8.76 2.57 -7.26
CA ASN A 79 -8.34 3.93 -7.58
C ASN A 79 -6.81 4.06 -7.56
N LEU A 80 -6.13 3.42 -6.62
CA LEU A 80 -4.66 3.36 -6.62
C LEU A 80 -4.14 2.64 -7.87
N ASN A 81 -4.78 1.54 -8.25
CA ASN A 81 -4.36 0.76 -9.41
C ASN A 81 -4.55 1.50 -10.73
N GLU A 82 -5.51 2.40 -10.79
CA GLU A 82 -5.75 3.24 -11.97
C GLU A 82 -4.84 4.47 -12.05
N HIS A 83 -4.11 4.77 -10.98
CA HIS A 83 -3.21 5.91 -10.93
C HIS A 83 -1.83 5.54 -11.48
N GLU A 84 -1.52 6.03 -12.68
CA GLU A 84 -0.28 5.69 -13.38
C GLU A 84 0.98 6.07 -12.59
N GLY A 85 0.95 7.21 -11.90
CA GLY A 85 2.08 7.65 -11.07
C GLY A 85 2.36 6.70 -9.91
N VAL A 86 1.32 6.18 -9.25
CA VAL A 86 1.45 5.18 -8.18
C VAL A 86 2.09 3.90 -8.73
N ARG A 87 1.57 3.42 -9.86
CA ARG A 87 2.08 2.21 -10.51
C ARG A 87 3.56 2.35 -10.85
N LYS A 88 3.94 3.50 -11.43
CA LYS A 88 5.33 3.81 -11.77
C LYS A 88 6.21 3.87 -10.52
N ALA A 89 5.75 4.56 -9.47
CA ALA A 89 6.51 4.69 -8.22
C ALA A 89 6.78 3.33 -7.58
N LEU A 90 5.78 2.45 -7.51
CA LEU A 90 5.92 1.10 -6.96
C LEU A 90 6.93 0.28 -7.76
N LYS A 91 6.84 0.34 -9.08
CA LYS A 91 7.74 -0.40 -9.96
C LYS A 91 9.19 0.06 -9.79
N GLU A 92 9.41 1.37 -9.79
CA GLU A 92 10.75 1.94 -9.59
C GLU A 92 11.32 1.59 -8.21
N GLN A 93 10.49 1.66 -7.18
CA GLN A 93 10.90 1.30 -5.81
C GLN A 93 11.35 -0.16 -5.73
N PHE A 94 10.56 -1.05 -6.30
CA PHE A 94 10.87 -2.48 -6.32
C PHE A 94 12.15 -2.78 -7.11
N GLU A 95 12.32 -2.16 -8.28
CA GLU A 95 13.49 -2.37 -9.14
C GLU A 95 14.80 -1.93 -8.47
N LYS A 96 14.72 -0.97 -7.54
CA LYS A 96 15.86 -0.53 -6.72
C LYS A 96 16.14 -1.45 -5.54
N GLY A 97 15.40 -2.53 -5.39
CA GLY A 97 15.52 -3.44 -4.26
C GLY A 97 14.97 -2.90 -2.95
N LYS A 98 14.21 -1.81 -2.99
CA LYS A 98 13.61 -1.21 -1.82
C LYS A 98 12.23 -1.82 -1.53
N ARG A 99 11.71 -1.58 -0.32
CA ARG A 99 10.50 -2.24 0.16
C ARG A 99 9.23 -1.66 -0.42
N VAL A 100 8.29 -2.55 -0.72
CA VAL A 100 6.89 -2.22 -1.04
C VAL A 100 5.98 -3.09 -0.19
N ALA A 101 4.83 -2.56 0.20
CA ALA A 101 3.88 -3.27 1.05
C ALA A 101 2.44 -2.94 0.66
N ALA A 102 1.55 -3.91 0.79
CA ALA A 102 0.13 -3.74 0.51
C ALA A 102 -0.70 -4.70 1.35
N ILE A 103 -1.88 -4.25 1.78
CA ILE A 103 -2.75 -5.01 2.68
C ILE A 103 -4.17 -5.13 2.11
N CYS A 104 -4.87 -6.19 2.47
CA CYS A 104 -6.27 -6.46 2.15
C CYS A 104 -6.48 -6.60 0.65
N ALA A 105 -7.18 -5.67 0.00
CA ALA A 105 -7.35 -5.66 -1.45
C ALA A 105 -6.14 -5.09 -2.20
N ALA A 106 -5.29 -4.30 -1.55
CA ALA A 106 -4.21 -3.57 -2.20
C ALA A 106 -3.12 -4.45 -2.85
N PRO A 107 -2.84 -5.69 -2.43
CA PRO A 107 -1.91 -6.55 -3.16
C PRO A 107 -2.26 -6.72 -4.65
N LEU A 108 -3.53 -6.50 -5.05
CA LEU A 108 -3.91 -6.49 -6.46
C LEU A 108 -3.12 -5.44 -7.27
N VAL A 109 -2.77 -4.32 -6.63
CA VAL A 109 -1.98 -3.26 -7.29
C VAL A 109 -0.57 -3.76 -7.56
N LEU A 110 0.06 -4.39 -6.57
CA LEU A 110 1.40 -4.97 -6.73
C LEU A 110 1.40 -6.05 -7.82
N ALA A 111 0.38 -6.90 -7.82
CA ALA A 111 0.22 -7.95 -8.82
C ALA A 111 0.08 -7.36 -10.23
N SER A 112 -0.72 -6.32 -10.38
CA SER A 112 -1.00 -5.72 -11.69
C SER A 112 0.23 -5.06 -12.33
N VAL A 113 1.21 -4.65 -11.54
CA VAL A 113 2.48 -4.10 -12.05
C VAL A 113 3.60 -5.16 -12.08
N GLY A 114 3.27 -6.43 -11.85
CA GLY A 114 4.20 -7.56 -12.00
C GLY A 114 5.13 -7.79 -10.82
N LEU A 115 4.90 -7.18 -9.67
CA LEU A 115 5.81 -7.25 -8.53
C LEU A 115 5.66 -8.52 -7.69
N LEU A 116 4.58 -9.29 -7.87
CA LEU A 116 4.33 -10.53 -7.13
C LEU A 116 4.72 -11.79 -7.91
N LYS A 117 5.24 -11.63 -9.11
CA LYS A 117 5.67 -12.77 -9.93
C LYS A 117 6.76 -13.58 -9.22
N GLY A 118 6.50 -14.89 -9.03
CA GLY A 118 7.42 -15.80 -8.35
C GLY A 118 7.49 -15.59 -6.84
N LYS A 119 6.59 -14.81 -6.27
CA LYS A 119 6.59 -14.50 -4.84
C LYS A 119 5.43 -15.14 -4.09
N LYS A 120 5.68 -15.41 -2.82
CA LYS A 120 4.64 -15.74 -1.85
C LYS A 120 3.94 -14.46 -1.43
N ALA A 121 2.61 -14.47 -1.42
CA ALA A 121 1.82 -13.30 -1.08
C ALA A 121 0.49 -13.70 -0.43
N THR A 122 -0.08 -12.78 0.31
CA THR A 122 -1.45 -12.91 0.82
C THR A 122 -2.28 -11.73 0.32
N ILE A 123 -3.60 -11.87 0.41
CA ILE A 123 -4.58 -10.87 0.00
C ILE A 123 -5.86 -11.15 0.79
N TYR A 124 -6.80 -10.22 0.78
CA TYR A 124 -8.09 -10.44 1.42
C TYR A 124 -8.73 -11.74 0.95
N PRO A 125 -9.21 -12.60 1.88
CA PRO A 125 -9.82 -13.89 1.52
C PRO A 125 -10.95 -13.72 0.49
N GLY A 126 -10.92 -14.52 -0.56
CA GLY A 126 -11.86 -14.42 -1.69
C GLY A 126 -11.33 -13.63 -2.86
N MET A 127 -10.19 -12.94 -2.71
CA MET A 127 -9.58 -12.15 -3.78
C MET A 127 -8.32 -12.80 -4.36
N GLU A 128 -8.07 -14.06 -4.09
CA GLU A 128 -6.85 -14.76 -4.47
C GLU A 128 -6.55 -14.69 -5.97
N SER A 129 -7.59 -14.68 -6.80
CA SER A 129 -7.44 -14.58 -8.26
C SER A 129 -6.76 -13.29 -8.72
N TYR A 130 -6.82 -12.23 -7.92
CA TYR A 130 -6.19 -10.95 -8.25
C TYR A 130 -4.67 -10.97 -8.10
N LEU A 131 -4.10 -11.97 -7.43
CA LEU A 131 -2.65 -12.10 -7.29
C LEU A 131 -1.98 -12.57 -8.60
N GLY A 132 -2.75 -13.16 -9.51
CA GLY A 132 -2.23 -13.72 -10.75
C GLY A 132 -1.73 -15.14 -10.58
N GLU A 133 -1.48 -15.81 -11.72
CA GLU A 133 -1.08 -17.22 -11.73
C GLU A 133 0.36 -17.44 -11.25
N ASP A 134 1.21 -16.43 -11.38
CA ASP A 134 2.63 -16.53 -11.07
C ASP A 134 2.96 -16.27 -9.60
N ALA A 135 2.00 -15.85 -8.79
CA ALA A 135 2.15 -15.63 -7.36
C ALA A 135 1.62 -16.83 -6.57
N GLU A 136 2.30 -17.17 -5.47
CA GLU A 136 1.83 -18.22 -4.57
C GLU A 136 1.01 -17.60 -3.44
N TYR A 137 -0.31 -17.85 -3.45
CA TYR A 137 -1.19 -17.41 -2.36
C TYR A 137 -0.99 -18.30 -1.13
N THR A 138 -0.60 -17.71 -0.01
CA THR A 138 -0.31 -18.48 1.21
C THR A 138 -1.46 -18.49 2.22
N GLY A 139 -2.39 -17.54 2.13
CA GLY A 139 -3.45 -17.38 3.12
C GLY A 139 -2.97 -16.93 4.49
N ALA A 140 -1.70 -16.56 4.61
CA ALA A 140 -1.14 -16.06 5.86
C ALA A 140 -1.75 -14.71 6.24
N LEU A 141 -1.76 -14.38 7.53
CA LEU A 141 -2.18 -13.07 8.01
C LEU A 141 -1.26 -11.98 7.45
N VAL A 142 0.06 -12.23 7.52
CA VAL A 142 1.09 -11.39 6.92
C VAL A 142 2.07 -12.31 6.19
N GLN A 143 2.45 -11.93 4.98
CA GLN A 143 3.45 -12.65 4.20
C GLN A 143 4.55 -11.69 3.77
N GLU A 144 5.78 -12.01 4.12
CA GLU A 144 6.96 -11.30 3.68
C GLU A 144 7.73 -12.20 2.71
N ASP A 145 8.12 -11.65 1.57
CA ASP A 145 8.97 -12.34 0.60
C ASP A 145 9.90 -11.32 -0.05
N GLY A 146 11.19 -11.39 0.32
CA GLY A 146 12.18 -10.43 -0.13
C GLY A 146 11.83 -9.02 0.32
N ASN A 147 11.69 -8.11 -0.64
CA ASN A 147 11.35 -6.71 -0.38
C ASN A 147 9.84 -6.41 -0.48
N VAL A 148 9.00 -7.46 -0.50
CA VAL A 148 7.54 -7.32 -0.57
C VAL A 148 6.90 -7.83 0.70
N THR A 149 6.00 -7.03 1.30
CA THR A 149 5.16 -7.42 2.44
C THR A 149 3.69 -7.28 2.05
N THR A 150 2.91 -8.32 2.28
CA THR A 150 1.47 -8.29 2.04
C THR A 150 0.72 -8.69 3.31
N GLY A 151 -0.49 -8.15 3.48
CA GLY A 151 -1.36 -8.43 4.62
C GLY A 151 -2.76 -8.80 4.18
N ALA A 152 -3.46 -9.61 4.98
CA ALA A 152 -4.72 -10.24 4.58
C ALA A 152 -5.96 -9.36 4.82
N GLY A 153 -5.89 -8.38 5.70
CA GLY A 153 -7.06 -7.54 5.99
C GLY A 153 -6.92 -6.72 7.27
N PRO A 154 -8.01 -6.10 7.76
CA PRO A 154 -7.96 -5.19 8.91
C PRO A 154 -7.35 -5.82 10.17
N ALA A 155 -7.62 -7.10 10.42
CA ALA A 155 -7.05 -7.82 11.55
C ALA A 155 -5.51 -7.94 11.47
N ALA A 156 -4.95 -7.80 10.28
CA ALA A 156 -3.50 -7.85 10.05
C ALA A 156 -2.83 -6.48 10.19
N SER A 157 -3.57 -5.40 10.43
CA SER A 157 -3.02 -4.04 10.42
C SER A 157 -1.90 -3.81 11.40
N PHE A 158 -1.93 -4.47 12.55
CA PHE A 158 -0.88 -4.34 13.56
C PHE A 158 0.34 -5.24 13.28
N PRO A 159 0.18 -6.55 12.97
CA PRO A 159 1.33 -7.39 12.64
C PRO A 159 1.95 -7.10 11.27
N TYR A 160 1.17 -6.50 10.38
CA TYR A 160 1.62 -6.08 9.04
C TYR A 160 2.73 -5.03 9.10
#